data_08fe1ec3caa0a123aa14a20f83dd1a94
#
_entry.id   08fe1ec3caa0a123aa14a20f83dd1a94
#
_cell.length_a   1.000
_cell.length_b   1.000
_cell.length_c   1.000
_cell.angle_alpha   90.00
_cell.angle_beta   90.00
_cell.angle_gamma   90.00
#
_symmetry.space_group_name_H-M   'P 1'
#
loop_
_entity.id
_entity.type
_entity.pdbx_description
1 polymer ?
#
loop_
_entity_poly.entity_id
_entity_poly.type
_entity_poly.pdbx_seq_one_letter_code
_entity_poly.pdbx_strand_id
1 'polypeptide(L)'
;MAWTSVLLMLVAHLAGCGPQPTLHQPPSASSSLGTTIRLSCALSSNHNINIYSIYWYQQHPGHPPRFLLRYFSRSDKHQGPKIPPRFSGSKDMARNLGYLRISELQPEDEAVYYCAMGLRSQEKENWMERERGGEK
;
A
#
# COMPACT_ATOMS: atom_id res chain seq x y z
N MET A 1 -20.60 1.58 -35.35
CA MET A 1 -20.58 0.35 -34.57
C MET A 1 -19.27 -0.41 -34.62
N ALA A 2 -18.55 -0.40 -35.72
CA ALA A 2 -17.20 -0.96 -35.78
C ALA A 2 -16.19 -0.20 -34.90
N TRP A 3 -16.47 1.03 -34.59
CA TRP A 3 -15.61 1.92 -33.79
C TRP A 3 -15.54 1.53 -32.31
N THR A 4 -16.66 1.14 -31.72
CA THR A 4 -16.71 0.73 -30.32
C THR A 4 -15.96 -0.57 -30.09
N SER A 5 -15.99 -1.48 -31.04
CA SER A 5 -15.27 -2.75 -30.95
C SER A 5 -13.75 -2.55 -31.07
N VAL A 6 -13.31 -1.62 -31.89
CA VAL A 6 -11.88 -1.29 -32.04
C VAL A 6 -11.34 -0.61 -30.77
N LEU A 7 -12.13 0.29 -30.17
CA LEU A 7 -11.74 0.95 -28.91
C LEU A 7 -11.64 -0.02 -27.74
N LEU A 8 -12.57 -0.96 -27.64
CA LEU A 8 -12.54 -2.02 -26.61
C LEU A 8 -11.34 -2.92 -26.77
N MET A 9 -10.95 -3.26 -28.00
CA MET A 9 -9.76 -4.05 -28.28
C MET A 9 -8.47 -3.33 -27.92
N LEU A 10 -8.40 -2.02 -28.16
CA LEU A 10 -7.25 -1.20 -27.79
C LEU A 10 -7.08 -1.10 -26.28
N VAL A 11 -8.17 -0.94 -25.52
CA VAL A 11 -8.13 -0.91 -24.05
C VAL A 11 -7.71 -2.26 -23.51
N ALA A 12 -8.19 -3.35 -24.09
CA ALA A 12 -7.79 -4.71 -23.69
C ALA A 12 -6.30 -4.96 -23.98
N HIS A 13 -5.76 -4.42 -25.06
CA HIS A 13 -4.34 -4.54 -25.39
C HIS A 13 -3.44 -3.74 -24.45
N LEU A 14 -3.88 -2.55 -24.03
CA LEU A 14 -3.15 -1.73 -23.07
C LEU A 14 -3.20 -2.29 -21.64
N ALA A 15 -4.28 -2.99 -21.30
CA ALA A 15 -4.40 -3.67 -20.02
C ALA A 15 -3.63 -4.99 -19.96
N GLY A 16 -3.19 -5.51 -21.12
CA GLY A 16 -2.59 -6.82 -21.24
C GLY A 16 -1.08 -6.92 -21.11
N CYS A 17 -0.40 -5.90 -20.55
CA CYS A 17 1.07 -5.91 -20.38
C CYS A 17 1.52 -6.69 -19.15
N GLY A 18 0.99 -7.90 -18.94
CA GLY A 18 1.37 -8.80 -17.86
C GLY A 18 0.39 -8.79 -16.68
N PRO A 19 0.44 -9.83 -15.83
CA PRO A 19 -0.46 -9.95 -14.69
C PRO A 19 -0.13 -8.86 -13.65
N GLN A 20 -1.08 -7.98 -13.42
CA GLN A 20 -0.95 -6.97 -12.38
C GLN A 20 -1.37 -7.55 -11.03
N PRO A 21 -0.67 -7.20 -9.94
CA PRO A 21 -1.09 -7.63 -8.62
C PRO A 21 -2.39 -6.97 -8.23
N THR A 22 -3.27 -7.72 -7.58
CA THR A 22 -4.48 -7.19 -6.98
C THR A 22 -4.33 -7.20 -5.46
N LEU A 23 -4.88 -6.19 -4.82
CA LEU A 23 -4.87 -6.05 -3.37
C LEU A 23 -6.29 -6.18 -2.83
N HIS A 24 -6.42 -6.82 -1.68
CA HIS A 24 -7.69 -6.95 -0.98
C HIS A 24 -7.55 -6.50 0.46
N GLN A 25 -8.41 -5.58 0.87
CA GLN A 25 -8.54 -5.14 2.25
C GLN A 25 -9.94 -5.47 2.76
N PRO A 26 -10.11 -5.87 4.03
CA PRO A 26 -11.44 -5.96 4.61
C PRO A 26 -12.14 -4.60 4.58
N PRO A 27 -13.47 -4.55 4.33
CA PRO A 27 -14.19 -3.28 4.16
C PRO A 27 -14.24 -2.43 5.43
N SER A 28 -14.16 -3.06 6.60
CA SER A 28 -14.17 -2.34 7.87
C SER A 28 -13.52 -3.17 8.97
N ALA A 29 -13.12 -2.49 10.03
CA ALA A 29 -12.60 -3.11 11.23
C ALA A 29 -13.00 -2.24 12.43
N SER A 30 -13.15 -2.85 13.59
CA SER A 30 -13.47 -2.12 14.81
C SER A 30 -12.73 -2.71 16.00
N SER A 31 -12.42 -1.84 16.96
CA SER A 31 -11.78 -2.23 18.23
C SER A 31 -12.04 -1.14 19.25
N SER A 32 -11.81 -1.46 20.51
CA SER A 32 -12.01 -0.53 21.63
C SER A 32 -10.85 0.45 21.76
N LEU A 33 -11.13 1.66 22.25
CA LEU A 33 -10.08 2.64 22.54
C LEU A 33 -9.04 2.08 23.50
N GLY A 34 -7.80 2.46 23.30
CA GLY A 34 -6.67 2.00 24.11
C GLY A 34 -6.13 0.63 23.73
N THR A 35 -6.84 -0.13 22.90
CA THR A 35 -6.37 -1.45 22.43
C THR A 35 -5.53 -1.34 21.17
N THR A 36 -5.06 -2.47 20.69
CA THR A 36 -4.30 -2.57 19.44
C THR A 36 -5.17 -3.21 18.36
N ILE A 37 -5.18 -2.62 17.17
CA ILE A 37 -5.82 -3.19 16.00
C ILE A 37 -4.76 -3.48 14.93
N ARG A 38 -5.02 -4.50 14.12
CA ARG A 38 -4.17 -4.86 12.98
C ARG A 38 -5.03 -4.92 11.73
N LEU A 39 -4.71 -4.05 10.77
CA LEU A 39 -5.40 -4.01 9.48
C LEU A 39 -4.59 -4.82 8.47
N SER A 40 -5.27 -5.61 7.64
CA SER A 40 -4.62 -6.46 6.66
C SER A 40 -4.80 -5.97 5.23
N CYS A 41 -3.82 -6.29 4.40
CA CYS A 41 -3.83 -6.02 2.97
C CYS A 41 -3.29 -7.27 2.29
N ALA A 42 -4.13 -7.99 1.56
CA ALA A 42 -3.77 -9.24 0.91
C ALA A 42 -3.29 -8.99 -0.51
N LEU A 43 -2.14 -9.56 -0.84
CA LEU A 43 -1.61 -9.56 -2.21
C LEU A 43 -2.09 -10.83 -2.92
N SER A 44 -2.47 -10.71 -4.19
CA SER A 44 -2.93 -11.85 -4.99
C SER A 44 -1.89 -12.98 -5.03
N SER A 45 -2.35 -14.22 -5.04
CA SER A 45 -1.52 -15.43 -4.82
C SER A 45 -0.45 -15.69 -5.88
N ASN A 46 -0.56 -15.07 -7.05
CA ASN A 46 0.44 -15.21 -8.11
C ASN A 46 1.62 -14.23 -7.97
N HIS A 47 1.67 -13.48 -6.87
CA HIS A 47 2.75 -12.55 -6.54
C HIS A 47 3.29 -12.87 -5.15
N ASN A 48 4.56 -12.54 -4.90
CA ASN A 48 5.22 -12.81 -3.63
C ASN A 48 5.44 -11.51 -2.86
N ILE A 49 4.77 -11.36 -1.73
CA ILE A 49 4.85 -10.15 -0.91
C ILE A 49 6.27 -9.82 -0.43
N ASN A 50 7.15 -10.82 -0.39
CA ASN A 50 8.53 -10.63 0.05
C ASN A 50 9.29 -9.59 -0.79
N ILE A 51 8.94 -9.45 -2.09
CA ILE A 51 9.62 -8.53 -2.98
C ILE A 51 8.90 -7.17 -3.14
N TYR A 52 7.84 -6.95 -2.37
CA TYR A 52 7.05 -5.72 -2.43
C TYR A 52 7.25 -4.86 -1.18
N SER A 53 7.28 -3.54 -1.38
CA SER A 53 7.05 -2.57 -0.31
C SER A 53 5.57 -2.34 -0.14
N ILE A 54 5.13 -2.16 1.10
CA ILE A 54 3.75 -1.83 1.43
C ILE A 54 3.70 -0.40 1.90
N TYR A 55 2.78 0.37 1.34
CA TYR A 55 2.53 1.76 1.69
C TYR A 55 1.17 1.85 2.36
N TRP A 56 1.08 2.51 3.51
CA TRP A 56 -0.16 2.72 4.23
C TRP A 56 -0.52 4.20 4.27
N TYR A 57 -1.79 4.49 4.03
CA TYR A 57 -2.35 5.84 4.00
C TYR A 57 -3.57 5.91 4.91
N GLN A 58 -3.80 7.07 5.50
CA GLN A 58 -4.94 7.37 6.34
C GLN A 58 -5.72 8.53 5.73
N GLN A 59 -7.04 8.42 5.69
CA GLN A 59 -7.89 9.50 5.19
C GLN A 59 -9.05 9.75 6.15
N HIS A 60 -9.10 10.95 6.69
CA HIS A 60 -10.25 11.45 7.44
C HIS A 60 -11.29 12.04 6.49
N PRO A 61 -12.58 12.07 6.87
CA PRO A 61 -13.63 12.66 6.03
C PRO A 61 -13.29 14.10 5.63
N GLY A 62 -13.44 14.43 4.36
CA GLY A 62 -13.19 15.77 3.85
C GLY A 62 -11.73 16.17 3.72
N HIS A 63 -10.79 15.28 3.99
CA HIS A 63 -9.36 15.54 3.90
C HIS A 63 -8.70 14.63 2.86
N PRO A 64 -7.56 15.04 2.26
CA PRO A 64 -6.81 14.16 1.38
C PRO A 64 -6.15 13.02 2.18
N PRO A 65 -5.82 11.88 1.53
CA PRO A 65 -5.07 10.82 2.19
C PRO A 65 -3.71 11.31 2.69
N ARG A 66 -3.34 10.85 3.88
CA ARG A 66 -2.05 11.15 4.50
C ARG A 66 -1.19 9.89 4.50
N PHE A 67 0.07 10.01 4.07
CA PHE A 67 1.01 8.91 4.10
C PHE A 67 1.40 8.59 5.55
N LEU A 68 1.22 7.33 5.95
CA LEU A 68 1.58 6.86 7.28
C LEU A 68 2.97 6.26 7.32
N LEU A 69 3.21 5.23 6.51
CA LEU A 69 4.48 4.51 6.55
C LEU A 69 4.65 3.63 5.31
N ARG A 70 5.90 3.27 5.06
CA ARG A 70 6.29 2.24 4.12
C ARG A 70 6.98 1.10 4.87
N TYR A 71 6.67 -0.12 4.50
CA TYR A 71 7.29 -1.30 5.07
C TYR A 71 7.73 -2.27 3.98
N PHE A 72 9.00 -2.58 3.94
CA PHE A 72 9.54 -3.68 3.13
C PHE A 72 10.05 -4.79 4.05
N SER A 73 10.87 -4.46 5.03
CA SER A 73 11.44 -5.38 6.01
C SER A 73 11.75 -4.62 7.29
N ARG A 74 12.20 -5.34 8.33
CA ARG A 74 12.60 -4.70 9.61
C ARG A 74 13.71 -3.66 9.43
N SER A 75 14.63 -3.91 8.52
CA SER A 75 15.76 -3.01 8.26
C SER A 75 15.48 -2.00 7.14
N ASP A 76 14.36 -2.15 6.45
CA ASP A 76 13.99 -1.28 5.32
C ASP A 76 12.53 -0.84 5.46
N LYS A 77 12.34 0.21 6.22
CA LYS A 77 11.03 0.80 6.52
C LYS A 77 11.21 2.25 6.93
N HIS A 78 10.18 3.07 6.78
CA HIS A 78 10.19 4.41 7.36
C HIS A 78 8.79 4.94 7.61
N GLN A 79 8.69 5.81 8.62
CA GLN A 79 7.47 6.52 8.97
C GLN A 79 7.30 7.74 8.09
N GLY A 80 6.04 8.11 7.82
CA GLY A 80 5.72 9.39 7.24
C GLY A 80 5.99 10.55 8.21
N PRO A 81 5.97 11.80 7.71
CA PRO A 81 6.21 12.97 8.57
C PRO A 81 5.23 13.05 9.72
N LYS A 82 5.75 13.19 10.94
CA LYS A 82 4.96 13.36 12.17
C LYS A 82 4.06 12.17 12.51
N ILE A 83 4.37 10.97 12.01
CA ILE A 83 3.62 9.75 12.34
C ILE A 83 4.25 9.11 13.59
N PRO A 84 3.48 8.90 14.67
CA PRO A 84 4.03 8.32 15.89
C PRO A 84 4.32 6.83 15.75
N PRO A 85 5.20 6.27 16.61
CA PRO A 85 5.60 4.86 16.51
C PRO A 85 4.50 3.86 16.88
N ARG A 86 3.35 4.31 17.38
CA ARG A 86 2.20 3.44 17.61
C ARG A 86 1.61 2.88 16.30
N PHE A 87 1.97 3.48 15.15
CA PHE A 87 1.71 2.95 13.82
C PHE A 87 2.94 2.18 13.35
N SER A 88 2.77 0.92 12.97
CA SER A 88 3.86 0.09 12.46
C SER A 88 3.37 -0.85 11.36
N GLY A 89 4.30 -1.27 10.50
CA GLY A 89 4.01 -2.20 9.42
C GLY A 89 4.64 -3.56 9.69
N SER A 90 4.08 -4.60 9.08
CA SER A 90 4.64 -5.94 9.09
C SER A 90 4.13 -6.75 7.91
N LYS A 91 4.68 -7.94 7.74
CA LYS A 91 4.28 -8.90 6.71
C LYS A 91 4.09 -10.28 7.30
N ASP A 92 3.15 -11.02 6.75
CA ASP A 92 3.05 -12.47 6.92
C ASP A 92 3.31 -13.10 5.55
N MET A 93 4.52 -13.59 5.35
CA MET A 93 4.94 -14.13 4.05
C MET A 93 4.22 -15.40 3.69
N ALA A 94 3.90 -16.24 4.67
CA ALA A 94 3.19 -17.49 4.45
C ALA A 94 1.77 -17.27 3.93
N ARG A 95 1.13 -16.18 4.35
CA ARG A 95 -0.23 -15.84 3.95
C ARG A 95 -0.29 -14.76 2.86
N ASN A 96 0.84 -14.23 2.47
CA ASN A 96 0.93 -13.16 1.47
C ASN A 96 0.15 -11.91 1.91
N LEU A 97 0.26 -11.56 3.19
CA LEU A 97 -0.44 -10.44 3.82
C LEU A 97 0.53 -9.36 4.28
N GLY A 98 0.12 -8.11 4.08
CA GLY A 98 0.73 -6.97 4.74
C GLY A 98 -0.17 -6.48 5.86
N TYR A 99 0.42 -5.91 6.91
CA TYR A 99 -0.31 -5.43 8.06
C TYR A 99 0.08 -4.00 8.43
N LEU A 100 -0.93 -3.25 8.84
CA LEU A 100 -0.76 -2.02 9.61
C LEU A 100 -1.22 -2.29 11.03
N ARG A 101 -0.34 -2.09 11.99
CA ARG A 101 -0.66 -2.21 13.42
C ARG A 101 -0.80 -0.81 14.00
N ILE A 102 -1.92 -0.57 14.67
CA ILE A 102 -2.17 0.68 15.40
C ILE A 102 -2.36 0.30 16.86
N SER A 103 -1.41 0.69 17.71
CA SER A 103 -1.49 0.43 19.13
C SER A 103 -2.09 1.65 19.85
N GLU A 104 -2.64 1.42 21.04
CA GLU A 104 -3.23 2.48 21.89
C GLU A 104 -4.23 3.31 21.10
N LEU A 105 -5.25 2.65 20.53
CA LEU A 105 -6.25 3.28 19.67
C LEU A 105 -6.85 4.52 20.32
N GLN A 106 -6.90 5.60 19.53
CA GLN A 106 -7.42 6.90 19.92
C GLN A 106 -8.59 7.27 19.02
N PRO A 107 -9.49 8.19 19.47
CA PRO A 107 -10.64 8.60 18.66
C PRO A 107 -10.25 9.14 17.28
N GLU A 108 -9.13 9.85 17.17
CA GLU A 108 -8.62 10.40 15.90
C GLU A 108 -8.14 9.34 14.92
N ASP A 109 -8.01 8.08 15.35
CA ASP A 109 -7.67 6.97 14.47
C ASP A 109 -8.85 6.48 13.64
N GLU A 110 -10.05 6.93 13.94
CA GLU A 110 -11.24 6.65 13.14
C GLU A 110 -11.09 7.31 11.76
N ALA A 111 -10.83 6.50 10.75
CA ALA A 111 -10.51 6.95 9.41
C ALA A 111 -10.62 5.79 8.42
N VAL A 112 -10.49 6.10 7.13
CA VAL A 112 -10.31 5.07 6.10
C VAL A 112 -8.81 4.85 5.92
N TYR A 113 -8.39 3.59 5.85
CA TYR A 113 -7.00 3.21 5.66
C TYR A 113 -6.84 2.50 4.32
N TYR A 114 -5.84 2.91 3.56
CA TYR A 114 -5.54 2.35 2.25
C TYR A 114 -4.15 1.76 2.25
N CYS A 115 -4.00 0.60 1.62
CA CYS A 115 -2.69 0.05 1.31
C CYS A 115 -2.40 0.16 -0.18
N ALA A 116 -1.12 0.26 -0.51
CA ALA A 116 -0.61 0.13 -1.86
C ALA A 116 0.67 -0.70 -1.78
N MET A 117 1.02 -1.35 -2.87
CA MET A 117 2.25 -2.13 -2.95
C MET A 117 3.02 -1.81 -4.22
N GLY A 118 4.34 -1.80 -4.10
CA GLY A 118 5.23 -1.61 -5.24
C GLY A 118 6.45 -2.52 -5.12
N LEU A 119 6.95 -2.98 -6.27
CA LEU A 119 8.16 -3.78 -6.32
C LEU A 119 9.34 -3.00 -5.77
N ARG A 120 10.07 -3.59 -4.82
CA ARG A 120 11.23 -2.92 -4.21
C ARG A 120 12.32 -2.62 -5.22
N SER A 121 12.51 -3.49 -6.21
CA SER A 121 13.47 -3.26 -7.29
C SER A 121 13.15 -2.02 -8.11
N GLN A 122 11.87 -1.79 -8.42
CA GLN A 122 11.41 -0.63 -9.17
C GLN A 122 11.54 0.68 -8.38
N GLU A 123 11.34 0.64 -7.08
CA GLU A 123 11.55 1.79 -6.20
C GLU A 123 13.00 2.27 -6.25
N LYS A 124 13.96 1.35 -6.20
CA LYS A 124 15.39 1.67 -6.27
C LYS A 124 15.74 2.31 -7.61
N GLU A 125 15.22 1.80 -8.72
CA GLU A 125 15.45 2.38 -10.04
C GLU A 125 14.89 3.80 -10.13
N ASN A 126 13.65 4.00 -9.70
CA ASN A 126 12.98 5.30 -9.71
C ASN A 126 13.73 6.32 -8.86
N TRP A 127 14.25 5.89 -7.72
CA TRP A 127 15.03 6.75 -6.83
C TRP A 127 16.35 7.16 -7.48
N MET A 128 17.05 6.22 -8.10
CA MET A 128 18.31 6.49 -8.82
C MET A 128 18.10 7.43 -10.01
N GLU A 129 16.99 7.28 -10.72
CA GLU A 129 16.63 8.20 -11.81
C GLU A 129 16.37 9.61 -11.32
N ARG A 130 15.69 9.75 -10.18
CA ARG A 130 15.43 11.05 -9.56
C ARG A 130 16.74 11.75 -9.13
N GLU A 131 17.68 11.00 -8.59
CA GLU A 131 18.97 11.56 -8.23
C GLU A 131 19.77 12.02 -9.45
N ARG A 132 19.76 11.24 -10.52
CA ARG A 132 20.39 11.63 -11.78
C ARG A 132 19.73 12.85 -12.42
N GLY A 133 18.42 12.95 -12.33
CA GLY A 133 17.65 14.10 -12.82
C GLY A 133 17.82 15.36 -11.97
N GLY A 134 18.14 15.22 -10.69
CA GLY A 134 18.35 16.33 -9.77
C GLY A 134 19.70 17.03 -9.90
N GLU A 135 20.66 16.43 -10.59
CA GLU A 135 21.99 16.99 -10.84
C GLU A 135 22.04 17.95 -12.04
N LYS A 136 20.91 18.23 -12.62
CA LYS A 136 20.77 19.23 -13.66
C LYS A 136 20.40 20.57 -13.04
#